data_d6a4de3470d9f842192e182e63a86d6c
#
_entry.id   d6a4de3470d9f842192e182e63a86d6c
#
_cell.length_a   1.000
_cell.length_b   1.000
_cell.length_c   1.000
_cell.angle_alpha   90.00
_cell.angle_beta   90.00
_cell.angle_gamma   90.00
#
_symmetry.space_group_name_H-M   'P 1'
#
loop_
_entity.id
_entity.type
_entity.pdbx_description
1 polymer ?
#
loop_
_entity_poly.entity_id
_entity_poly.type
_entity_poly.pdbx_seq_one_letter_code
_entity_poly.pdbx_strand_id
1 'polypeptide(L)'
;MCGIVGYIGKNEALLNLKSKIKLLEYRGYDSSGLCVIDPGTNSFYIKKTIGTIDKIKNLKKVDSSVGISHTRWATHGKINKTNAHPQLSQNSKISIVHNGIVENYQDLKLFLIKNGYKFNSETDTEVISNLIEFFLKKYDIKESLKR
;
A
#
# COMPACT_ATOMS: atom_id res chain seq x y z
N MET A 1 12.62 8.52 -7.99
CA MET A 1 12.69 7.60 -6.80
C MET A 1 11.45 7.82 -5.95
N CYS A 2 10.92 6.79 -5.33
CA CYS A 2 9.72 6.88 -4.49
C CYS A 2 10.05 7.25 -3.03
N GLY A 3 9.05 7.72 -2.26
CA GLY A 3 9.15 7.96 -0.83
C GLY A 3 8.17 7.08 -0.05
N ILE A 4 8.59 6.62 1.13
CA ILE A 4 7.77 5.84 2.06
C ILE A 4 7.80 6.50 3.43
N VAL A 5 6.64 6.55 4.09
CA VAL A 5 6.51 6.90 5.50
C VAL A 5 5.66 5.87 6.20
N GLY A 6 6.19 5.32 7.30
CA GLY A 6 5.43 4.54 8.27
C GLY A 6 5.23 5.36 9.54
N TYR A 7 4.08 5.20 10.19
CA TYR A 7 3.75 5.86 11.45
C TYR A 7 3.18 4.86 12.44
N ILE A 8 3.71 4.90 13.65
CA ILE A 8 3.14 4.28 14.85
C ILE A 8 3.22 5.32 15.95
N GLY A 9 2.08 5.66 16.56
CA GLY A 9 2.00 6.69 17.58
C GLY A 9 0.70 6.65 18.35
N LYS A 10 0.46 7.66 19.15
CA LYS A 10 -0.75 7.67 19.98
C LYS A 10 -2.02 7.97 19.18
N ASN A 11 -1.99 8.95 18.26
CA ASN A 11 -3.16 9.37 17.47
C ASN A 11 -2.70 10.07 16.19
N GLU A 12 -3.66 10.46 15.32
CA GLU A 12 -3.45 11.32 14.14
C GLU A 12 -2.53 10.76 13.08
N ALA A 13 -2.49 9.43 12.91
CA ALA A 13 -1.69 8.81 11.88
C ALA A 13 -1.91 9.42 10.48
N LEU A 14 -3.17 9.73 10.12
CA LEU A 14 -3.51 10.34 8.82
C LEU A 14 -2.81 11.68 8.58
N LEU A 15 -2.85 12.59 9.55
CA LEU A 15 -2.25 13.92 9.44
C LEU A 15 -0.72 13.81 9.41
N ASN A 16 -0.16 12.97 10.28
CA ASN A 16 1.27 12.70 10.30
C ASN A 16 1.77 12.12 8.99
N LEU A 17 1.10 11.11 8.46
CA LEU A 17 1.45 10.50 7.17
C LEU A 17 1.38 11.52 6.04
N LYS A 18 0.28 12.30 5.96
CA LYS A 18 0.12 13.31 4.92
C LYS A 18 1.20 14.38 4.97
N SER A 19 1.51 14.91 6.16
CA SER A 19 2.54 15.95 6.32
C SER A 19 3.94 15.43 6.03
N LYS A 20 4.29 14.21 6.47
CA LYS A 20 5.63 13.65 6.28
C LYS A 20 5.87 13.17 4.85
N ILE A 21 4.88 12.53 4.20
CA ILE A 21 5.06 12.10 2.82
C ILE A 21 5.22 13.28 1.86
N LYS A 22 4.60 14.42 2.16
CA LYS A 22 4.78 15.66 1.40
C LYS A 22 6.24 16.10 1.33
N LEU A 23 7.01 15.90 2.39
CA LEU A 23 8.43 16.22 2.43
C LEU A 23 9.27 15.32 1.51
N LEU A 24 8.72 14.18 1.06
CA LEU A 24 9.38 13.24 0.17
C LEU A 24 8.93 13.37 -1.29
N GLU A 25 8.03 14.29 -1.64
CA GLU A 25 7.51 14.46 -3.00
C GLU A 25 8.60 14.86 -4.01
N TYR A 26 9.70 15.48 -3.57
CA TYR A 26 10.85 15.74 -4.44
C TYR A 26 11.47 14.45 -5.02
N ARG A 27 11.20 13.29 -4.41
CA ARG A 27 11.65 11.98 -4.90
C ARG A 27 10.75 11.40 -5.99
N GLY A 28 9.51 11.85 -6.09
CA GLY A 28 8.53 11.41 -7.07
C GLY A 28 7.13 11.83 -6.66
N TYR A 29 6.30 12.19 -7.62
CA TYR A 29 4.96 12.74 -7.40
C TYR A 29 3.95 12.33 -8.48
N ASP A 30 4.19 11.24 -9.20
CA ASP A 30 3.28 10.75 -10.25
C ASP A 30 1.96 10.26 -9.65
N SER A 31 2.03 9.67 -8.48
CA SER A 31 0.87 9.33 -7.67
C SER A 31 1.25 9.25 -6.21
N SER A 32 0.26 9.40 -5.34
CA SER A 32 0.46 9.36 -3.89
C SER A 32 -0.70 8.63 -3.22
N GLY A 33 -0.44 8.09 -2.03
CA GLY A 33 -1.50 7.50 -1.24
C GLY A 33 -1.09 7.24 0.20
N LEU A 34 -2.08 6.98 1.02
CA LEU A 34 -1.94 6.64 2.42
C LEU A 34 -2.98 5.62 2.84
N CYS A 35 -2.65 4.86 3.86
CA CYS A 35 -3.51 3.86 4.47
C CYS A 35 -3.30 3.88 5.98
N VAL A 36 -4.39 3.87 6.72
CA VAL A 36 -4.39 3.71 8.18
C VAL A 36 -5.38 2.64 8.59
N ILE A 37 -5.21 2.08 9.78
CA ILE A 37 -6.21 1.21 10.39
C ILE A 37 -7.26 2.10 11.08
N ASP A 38 -8.52 1.96 10.67
CA ASP A 38 -9.65 2.61 11.34
C ASP A 38 -10.09 1.72 12.51
N PRO A 39 -9.85 2.14 13.77
CA PRO A 39 -10.18 1.32 14.94
C PRO A 39 -11.69 1.13 15.13
N GLY A 40 -12.52 2.05 14.60
CA GLY A 40 -13.97 1.97 14.72
C GLY A 40 -14.58 0.88 13.83
N THR A 41 -13.93 0.56 12.70
CA THR A 41 -14.40 -0.47 11.75
C THR A 41 -13.47 -1.67 11.68
N ASN A 42 -12.32 -1.62 12.36
CA ASN A 42 -11.22 -2.60 12.28
C ASN A 42 -10.84 -2.94 10.83
N SER A 43 -10.82 -1.91 9.98
CA SER A 43 -10.53 -2.05 8.55
C SER A 43 -9.55 -0.97 8.08
N PHE A 44 -9.02 -1.12 6.88
CA PHE A 44 -8.17 -0.11 6.27
C PHE A 44 -8.99 1.07 5.75
N TYR A 45 -8.63 2.28 6.19
CA TYR A 45 -9.00 3.52 5.51
C TYR A 45 -7.88 3.91 4.56
N ILE A 46 -8.14 3.80 3.25
CA ILE A 46 -7.16 4.08 2.20
C ILE A 46 -7.62 5.24 1.32
N LYS A 47 -6.69 6.10 0.95
CA LYS A 47 -6.88 7.16 -0.03
C LYS A 47 -5.69 7.22 -0.97
N LYS A 48 -5.98 7.29 -2.26
CA LYS A 48 -4.99 7.37 -3.34
C LYS A 48 -5.34 8.50 -4.31
N THR A 49 -4.32 9.08 -4.93
CA THR A 49 -4.48 10.13 -5.95
C THR A 49 -3.42 10.02 -7.03
N ILE A 50 -3.71 10.56 -8.20
CA ILE A 50 -2.70 10.88 -9.22
C ILE A 50 -2.09 12.23 -8.85
N GLY A 51 -0.76 12.31 -8.83
CA GLY A 51 -0.01 13.49 -8.42
C GLY A 51 0.25 13.57 -6.93
N THR A 52 0.47 14.77 -6.43
CA THR A 52 0.88 15.05 -5.04
C THR A 52 -0.18 14.69 -4.01
N ILE A 53 0.27 14.44 -2.78
CA ILE A 53 -0.62 14.05 -1.65
C ILE A 53 -1.64 15.15 -1.31
N ASP A 54 -1.35 16.41 -1.62
CA ASP A 54 -2.26 17.52 -1.38
C ASP A 54 -3.55 17.44 -2.20
N LYS A 55 -3.58 16.68 -3.29
CA LYS A 55 -4.79 16.39 -4.07
C LYS A 55 -5.79 15.51 -3.31
N ILE A 56 -5.37 14.82 -2.27
CA ILE A 56 -6.29 14.11 -1.38
C ILE A 56 -6.98 15.12 -0.48
N LYS A 57 -8.22 15.46 -0.85
CA LYS A 57 -9.11 16.35 -0.09
C LYS A 57 -10.07 15.54 0.77
N ASN A 58 -10.73 16.21 1.73
CA ASN A 58 -11.84 15.66 2.52
C ASN A 58 -11.50 14.32 3.20
N LEU A 59 -10.34 14.29 3.88
CA LEU A 59 -9.99 13.14 4.71
C LEU A 59 -11.01 13.02 5.85
N LYS A 60 -11.59 11.82 5.98
CA LYS A 60 -12.41 11.47 7.15
C LYS A 60 -11.54 11.59 8.41
N LYS A 61 -12.12 12.08 9.49
CA LYS A 61 -11.46 11.99 10.81
C LYS A 61 -11.43 10.52 11.22
N VAL A 62 -10.22 9.97 11.32
CA VAL A 62 -9.97 8.59 11.78
C VAL A 62 -8.97 8.68 12.92
N ASP A 63 -9.36 8.21 14.08
CA ASP A 63 -8.51 8.19 15.27
C ASP A 63 -7.56 6.98 15.23
N SER A 64 -6.66 7.01 14.27
CA SER A 64 -5.71 5.92 14.01
C SER A 64 -4.35 6.20 14.60
N SER A 65 -3.76 5.17 15.18
CA SER A 65 -2.41 5.18 15.75
C SER A 65 -1.35 4.58 14.80
N VAL A 66 -1.77 3.94 13.70
CA VAL A 66 -0.84 3.26 12.80
C VAL A 66 -1.22 3.45 11.34
N GLY A 67 -0.22 3.59 10.47
CA GLY A 67 -0.46 3.66 9.04
C GLY A 67 0.81 3.80 8.21
N ILE A 68 0.63 3.78 6.90
CA ILE A 68 1.68 3.87 5.89
C ILE A 68 1.27 4.84 4.79
N SER A 69 2.25 5.50 4.17
CA SER A 69 2.03 6.36 3.01
C SER A 69 3.18 6.26 2.01
N HIS A 70 2.88 6.64 0.78
CA HIS A 70 3.79 6.49 -0.34
C HIS A 70 3.62 7.64 -1.34
N THR A 71 4.73 8.10 -1.90
CA THR A 71 4.76 8.90 -3.12
C THR A 71 5.55 8.15 -4.18
N ARG A 72 4.97 8.04 -5.37
CA ARG A 72 5.43 7.15 -6.43
C ARG A 72 6.08 7.92 -7.56
N TRP A 73 7.20 7.38 -8.04
CA TRP A 73 7.74 7.61 -9.37
C TRP A 73 7.50 6.33 -10.17
N ALA A 74 6.63 6.39 -11.16
CA ALA A 74 6.18 5.22 -11.88
C ALA A 74 7.31 4.63 -12.74
N THR A 75 7.77 3.42 -12.40
CA THR A 75 8.71 2.62 -13.20
C THR A 75 7.99 1.49 -13.93
N HIS A 76 6.92 0.95 -13.34
CA HIS A 76 6.10 -0.14 -13.88
C HIS A 76 4.62 0.19 -13.75
N GLY A 77 3.85 -0.13 -14.79
CA GLY A 77 2.41 0.13 -14.84
C GLY A 77 2.06 1.61 -15.08
N LYS A 78 0.86 1.84 -15.57
CA LYS A 78 0.36 3.19 -15.90
C LYS A 78 0.21 4.06 -14.65
N ILE A 79 0.32 5.38 -14.84
CA ILE A 79 0.01 6.36 -13.80
C ILE A 79 -1.52 6.45 -13.68
N ASN A 80 -2.07 5.74 -12.69
CA ASN A 80 -3.49 5.75 -12.35
C ASN A 80 -3.67 5.50 -10.85
N LYS A 81 -4.89 5.69 -10.34
CA LYS A 81 -5.19 5.47 -8.91
C LYS A 81 -5.03 4.03 -8.47
N THR A 82 -5.31 3.07 -9.34
CA THR A 82 -5.22 1.66 -9.01
C THR A 82 -3.79 1.23 -8.76
N ASN A 83 -2.87 1.73 -9.60
CA ASN A 83 -1.44 1.46 -9.48
C ASN A 83 -0.73 2.32 -8.42
N ALA A 84 -1.39 3.36 -7.86
CA ALA A 84 -0.84 4.10 -6.74
C ALA A 84 -0.76 3.21 -5.50
N HIS A 85 0.29 3.41 -4.67
CA HIS A 85 0.43 2.74 -3.39
C HIS A 85 -0.31 3.51 -2.28
N PRO A 86 -0.69 2.83 -1.18
CA PRO A 86 -0.48 1.41 -0.84
C PRO A 86 -1.30 0.44 -1.69
N GLN A 87 -0.81 -0.81 -1.82
CA GLN A 87 -1.56 -1.91 -2.42
C GLN A 87 -2.14 -2.81 -1.33
N LEU A 88 -3.36 -3.27 -1.56
CA LEU A 88 -4.07 -4.18 -0.65
C LEU A 88 -4.02 -5.60 -1.19
N SER A 89 -4.04 -6.57 -0.28
CA SER A 89 -4.36 -7.95 -0.64
C SER A 89 -5.84 -8.11 -0.99
N GLN A 90 -6.20 -9.20 -1.65
CA GLN A 90 -7.56 -9.46 -2.16
C GLN A 90 -8.64 -9.31 -1.08
N ASN A 91 -8.39 -9.81 0.13
CA ASN A 91 -9.34 -9.72 1.24
C ASN A 91 -9.10 -8.48 2.13
N SER A 92 -8.28 -7.53 1.66
CA SER A 92 -7.97 -6.29 2.37
C SER A 92 -7.45 -6.51 3.80
N LYS A 93 -6.70 -7.59 4.04
CA LYS A 93 -6.08 -7.89 5.34
C LYS A 93 -4.64 -7.40 5.43
N ILE A 94 -4.00 -7.18 4.28
CA ILE A 94 -2.62 -6.72 4.17
C ILE A 94 -2.60 -5.44 3.35
N SER A 95 -1.87 -4.45 3.82
CA SER A 95 -1.60 -3.21 3.09
C SER A 95 -0.10 -2.99 3.01
N ILE A 96 0.43 -2.78 1.81
CA ILE A 96 1.87 -2.68 1.55
C ILE A 96 2.21 -1.44 0.73
N VAL A 97 3.32 -0.83 1.10
CA VAL A 97 4.07 0.12 0.27
C VAL A 97 5.44 -0.47 -0.03
N HIS A 98 5.92 -0.31 -1.25
CA HIS A 98 7.16 -0.94 -1.70
C HIS A 98 7.92 0.00 -2.63
N ASN A 99 9.22 0.11 -2.40
CA ASN A 99 10.18 0.75 -3.29
C ASN A 99 11.16 -0.32 -3.77
N GLY A 100 10.95 -0.81 -4.98
CA GLY A 100 11.76 -1.87 -5.57
C GLY A 100 11.07 -2.54 -6.74
N ILE A 101 11.61 -3.63 -7.18
CA ILE A 101 11.10 -4.48 -8.25
C ILE A 101 11.15 -5.94 -7.76
N VAL A 102 10.03 -6.63 -7.88
CA VAL A 102 9.98 -8.09 -7.67
C VAL A 102 10.22 -8.76 -9.02
N GLU A 103 11.45 -9.21 -9.24
CA GLU A 103 11.89 -9.71 -10.57
C GLU A 103 11.02 -10.85 -11.08
N ASN A 104 10.64 -11.78 -10.22
CA ASN A 104 9.81 -12.94 -10.55
C ASN A 104 8.30 -12.71 -10.32
N TYR A 105 7.83 -11.46 -10.30
CA TYR A 105 6.44 -11.16 -9.97
C TYR A 105 5.42 -11.80 -10.93
N GLN A 106 5.79 -12.03 -12.18
CA GLN A 106 4.91 -12.65 -13.16
C GLN A 106 4.62 -14.11 -12.81
N ASP A 107 5.62 -14.88 -12.42
CA ASP A 107 5.47 -16.27 -12.02
C ASP A 107 4.66 -16.39 -10.73
N LEU A 108 4.96 -15.52 -9.76
CA LEU A 108 4.20 -15.42 -8.51
C LEU A 108 2.74 -15.03 -8.75
N LYS A 109 2.49 -14.11 -9.67
CA LYS A 109 1.14 -13.69 -10.06
C LYS A 109 0.37 -14.86 -10.68
N LEU A 110 0.98 -15.59 -11.60
CA LEU A 110 0.37 -16.79 -12.22
C LEU A 110 0.08 -17.87 -11.17
N PHE A 111 0.99 -18.09 -10.24
CA PHE A 111 0.79 -19.01 -9.12
C PHE A 111 -0.43 -18.58 -8.28
N LEU A 112 -0.53 -17.31 -7.92
CA LEU A 112 -1.65 -16.78 -7.14
C LEU A 112 -2.97 -16.86 -7.90
N ILE A 113 -2.99 -16.58 -9.20
CA ILE A 113 -4.19 -16.72 -10.04
C ILE A 113 -4.68 -18.17 -10.06
N LYS A 114 -3.77 -19.16 -10.20
CA LYS A 114 -4.11 -20.58 -10.10
C LYS A 114 -4.69 -20.96 -8.73
N ASN A 115 -4.38 -20.20 -7.70
CA ASN A 115 -4.92 -20.35 -6.34
C ASN A 115 -6.13 -19.44 -6.04
N GLY A 116 -6.78 -18.90 -7.07
CA GLY A 116 -8.03 -18.15 -6.95
C GLY A 116 -7.89 -16.66 -6.62
N TYR A 117 -6.68 -16.11 -6.69
CA TYR A 117 -6.46 -14.68 -6.48
C TYR A 117 -6.74 -13.87 -7.74
N LYS A 118 -7.37 -12.71 -7.55
CA LYS A 118 -7.61 -11.71 -8.58
C LYS A 118 -6.75 -10.47 -8.31
N PHE A 119 -6.39 -9.77 -9.37
CA PHE A 119 -5.53 -8.58 -9.29
C PHE A 119 -6.26 -7.37 -9.83
N ASN A 120 -6.16 -6.25 -9.12
CA ASN A 120 -6.78 -4.99 -9.50
C ASN A 120 -5.76 -4.02 -10.14
N SER A 121 -4.48 -4.17 -9.79
CA SER A 121 -3.41 -3.32 -10.30
C SER A 121 -2.45 -4.07 -11.24
N GLU A 122 -1.64 -3.28 -11.94
CA GLU A 122 -0.53 -3.78 -12.77
C GLU A 122 0.79 -3.83 -11.97
N THR A 123 0.76 -3.52 -10.66
CA THR A 123 1.98 -3.43 -9.86
C THR A 123 2.42 -4.79 -9.33
N ASP A 124 3.72 -4.99 -9.27
CA ASP A 124 4.35 -6.13 -8.61
C ASP A 124 4.08 -6.15 -7.09
N THR A 125 3.86 -4.98 -6.50
CA THR A 125 3.56 -4.83 -5.07
C THR A 125 2.25 -5.51 -4.65
N GLU A 126 1.22 -5.52 -5.52
CA GLU A 126 -0.01 -6.25 -5.23
C GLU A 126 0.24 -7.77 -5.17
N VAL A 127 1.24 -8.27 -5.89
CA VAL A 127 1.66 -9.67 -5.80
C VAL A 127 2.21 -9.98 -4.40
N ILE A 128 3.04 -9.09 -3.84
CA ILE A 128 3.57 -9.27 -2.48
C ILE A 128 2.43 -9.33 -1.45
N SER A 129 1.49 -8.39 -1.50
CA SER A 129 0.39 -8.35 -0.53
C SER A 129 -0.47 -9.62 -0.58
N ASN A 130 -0.76 -10.10 -1.79
CA ASN A 130 -1.52 -11.33 -1.99
C ASN A 130 -0.73 -12.58 -1.59
N LEU A 131 0.59 -12.60 -1.81
CA LEU A 131 1.45 -13.72 -1.44
C LEU A 131 1.52 -13.88 0.09
N ILE A 132 1.71 -12.77 0.81
CA ILE A 132 1.67 -12.80 2.28
C ILE A 132 0.31 -13.30 2.77
N GLU A 133 -0.80 -12.80 2.20
CA GLU A 133 -2.14 -13.28 2.56
C GLU A 133 -2.34 -14.77 2.26
N PHE A 134 -1.78 -15.26 1.14
CA PHE A 134 -1.83 -16.68 0.79
C PHE A 134 -1.14 -17.54 1.85
N PHE A 135 0.06 -17.15 2.28
CA PHE A 135 0.80 -17.90 3.28
C PHE A 135 0.20 -17.79 4.69
N LEU A 136 -0.41 -16.66 5.05
CA LEU A 136 -1.12 -16.49 6.32
C LEU A 136 -2.30 -17.44 6.53
N LYS A 137 -2.76 -18.15 5.49
CA LYS A 137 -3.74 -19.24 5.64
C LYS A 137 -3.17 -20.48 6.33
N LYS A 138 -1.84 -20.64 6.33
CA LYS A 138 -1.15 -21.84 6.84
C LYS A 138 -0.11 -21.52 7.90
N TYR A 139 0.43 -20.33 7.94
CA TYR A 139 1.58 -19.93 8.75
C TYR A 139 1.27 -18.66 9.54
N ASP A 140 2.01 -18.41 10.61
CA ASP A 140 2.01 -17.12 11.28
C ASP A 140 2.66 -16.03 10.40
N ILE A 141 2.57 -14.77 10.85
CA ILE A 141 3.08 -13.64 10.08
C ILE A 141 4.60 -13.74 9.87
N LYS A 142 5.36 -14.18 10.86
CA LYS A 142 6.82 -14.28 10.79
C LYS A 142 7.26 -15.30 9.76
N GLU A 143 6.64 -16.47 9.75
CA GLU A 143 6.93 -17.52 8.78
C GLU A 143 6.41 -17.17 7.38
N SER A 144 5.25 -16.51 7.28
CA SER A 144 4.70 -16.04 6.00
C SER A 144 5.60 -15.03 5.28
N LEU A 145 6.35 -14.21 6.04
CA LEU A 145 7.28 -13.23 5.49
C LEU A 145 8.62 -13.83 5.04
N LYS A 146 8.90 -15.08 5.40
CA LYS A 146 10.13 -15.79 5.00
C LYS A 146 9.96 -16.60 3.71
N ARG A 147 8.73 -16.86 3.30
CA ARG A 147 8.38 -17.66 2.12
C ARG A 147 8.38 -16.82 0.85
#